data_1d978c586af511e3c96ddeea17dd794b
#
_entry.id   1d978c586af511e3c96ddeea17dd794b
#
_cell.length_a   1.000
_cell.length_b   1.000
_cell.length_c   1.000
_cell.angle_alpha   90.00
_cell.angle_beta   90.00
_cell.angle_gamma   90.00
#
_symmetry.space_group_name_H-M   'P 1'
#
loop_
_entity.id
_entity.type
_entity.pdbx_description
1 polymer ?
#
loop_
_entity_poly.entity_id
_entity_poly.type
_entity_poly.pdbx_seq_one_letter_code
_entity_poly.pdbx_strand_id
1 'polypeptide(L)'
;MSTLLKFDNLSNTRDLGGMVSSDGRTIVPGKLIRSGQLYNLTESDIKRLSGLIDTVIDLRTEDERREKPDDVVPGTGYHFIPVVASFSEGVSRAVGSVENMVARLVFNPEGARNHLGSMYRKFVFSDYSLSQYGRFLRILLDDHDRAVLWHCSVGKDRAGTAAVIIEKILGIPDQAIIDDFLKTNDYLKEDLARMIAYAKSKTDSDDPLIEQSMRYLFGTDRSYIEAFFSAVNERFGTFDTFERAGLGLSDSDVERLREKYLR
;
A
#
# COMPACT_ATOMS: atom_id res chain seq x y z
N MET A 1 8.42 3.53 -14.89
CA MET A 1 7.30 2.75 -14.30
C MET A 1 7.86 1.69 -13.37
N SER A 2 7.17 1.37 -12.25
CA SER A 2 7.55 0.28 -11.34
C SER A 2 7.65 -1.08 -12.04
N THR A 3 8.47 -1.96 -11.51
CA THR A 3 8.75 -3.28 -12.10
C THR A 3 8.21 -4.39 -11.23
N LEU A 4 7.33 -5.24 -11.78
CA LEU A 4 6.81 -6.43 -11.08
C LEU A 4 7.94 -7.41 -10.76
N LEU A 5 8.02 -7.82 -9.51
CA LEU A 5 8.91 -8.87 -9.03
C LEU A 5 8.07 -10.14 -8.80
N LYS A 6 8.25 -11.15 -9.66
CA LYS A 6 7.47 -12.40 -9.57
C LYS A 6 8.05 -13.30 -8.48
N PHE A 7 7.20 -13.74 -7.58
CA PHE A 7 7.45 -14.72 -6.53
C PHE A 7 6.39 -15.83 -6.60
N ASP A 8 6.62 -16.95 -5.92
CA ASP A 8 5.69 -18.08 -5.93
C ASP A 8 4.44 -17.77 -5.08
N ASN A 9 4.65 -17.30 -3.83
CA ASN A 9 3.57 -17.02 -2.88
C ASN A 9 3.53 -15.56 -2.38
N LEU A 10 4.22 -14.64 -3.04
CA LEU A 10 4.21 -13.23 -2.68
C LEU A 10 3.53 -12.42 -3.77
N SER A 11 2.37 -11.86 -3.47
CA SER A 11 1.55 -11.14 -4.44
C SER A 11 1.82 -9.63 -4.46
N ASN A 12 1.50 -8.99 -5.58
CA ASN A 12 1.53 -7.52 -5.75
C ASN A 12 2.88 -6.89 -5.38
N THR A 13 3.98 -7.64 -5.56
CA THR A 13 5.33 -7.21 -5.21
C THR A 13 5.98 -6.49 -6.36
N ARG A 14 6.45 -5.28 -6.14
CA ARG A 14 7.12 -4.47 -7.17
C ARG A 14 8.16 -3.52 -6.64
N ASP A 15 9.20 -3.31 -7.43
CA ASP A 15 10.23 -2.30 -7.26
C ASP A 15 9.77 -0.98 -7.89
N LEU A 16 9.83 0.12 -7.15
CA LEU A 16 9.52 1.46 -7.65
C LEU A 16 10.64 2.04 -8.53
N GLY A 17 11.78 1.36 -8.61
CA GLY A 17 12.92 1.77 -9.41
C GLY A 17 12.59 2.02 -10.88
N GLY A 18 13.21 3.06 -11.46
CA GLY A 18 13.01 3.48 -12.85
C GLY A 18 11.79 4.40 -13.07
N MET A 19 11.04 4.77 -12.03
CA MET A 19 10.07 5.87 -12.13
C MET A 19 10.82 7.21 -12.26
N VAL A 20 10.35 8.07 -13.16
CA VAL A 20 11.02 9.33 -13.51
C VAL A 20 10.37 10.49 -12.76
N SER A 21 11.17 11.24 -12.02
CA SER A 21 10.75 12.47 -11.33
C SER A 21 10.61 13.64 -12.29
N SER A 22 9.95 14.71 -11.87
CA SER A 22 9.70 15.91 -12.67
C SER A 22 10.98 16.67 -13.05
N ASP A 23 12.08 16.45 -12.31
CA ASP A 23 13.41 17.02 -12.62
C ASP A 23 14.27 16.11 -13.53
N GLY A 24 13.71 14.98 -13.99
CA GLY A 24 14.36 14.06 -14.93
C GLY A 24 15.21 12.96 -14.26
N ARG A 25 15.41 13.00 -12.94
CA ARG A 25 16.07 11.90 -12.22
C ARG A 25 15.15 10.68 -12.12
N THR A 26 15.73 9.52 -11.87
CA THR A 26 14.96 8.26 -11.75
C THR A 26 15.13 7.65 -10.36
N ILE A 27 14.07 7.02 -9.84
CA ILE A 27 14.17 6.21 -8.62
C ILE A 27 15.19 5.09 -8.86
N VAL A 28 16.15 4.97 -7.93
CA VAL A 28 17.20 3.93 -7.99
C VAL A 28 16.56 2.54 -7.91
N PRO A 29 16.75 1.66 -8.90
CA PRO A 29 16.23 0.30 -8.86
C PRO A 29 16.78 -0.51 -7.69
N GLY A 30 15.97 -1.43 -7.16
CA GLY A 30 16.37 -2.35 -6.09
C GLY A 30 16.53 -1.69 -4.72
N LYS A 31 15.87 -0.53 -4.49
CA LYS A 31 15.92 0.16 -3.19
C LYS A 31 14.56 0.28 -2.51
N LEU A 32 13.49 0.43 -3.25
CA LEU A 32 12.15 0.67 -2.73
C LEU A 32 11.17 -0.38 -3.26
N ILE A 33 10.77 -1.34 -2.42
CA ILE A 33 9.91 -2.46 -2.79
C ILE A 33 8.63 -2.44 -1.96
N ARG A 34 7.47 -2.46 -2.62
CA ARG A 34 6.16 -2.66 -1.96
C ARG A 34 5.61 -4.04 -2.28
N SER A 35 4.84 -4.63 -1.33
CA SER A 35 4.38 -6.00 -1.43
C SER A 35 3.06 -6.28 -0.71
N GLY A 36 2.44 -7.43 -0.98
CA GLY A 36 1.54 -8.12 -0.07
C GLY A 36 2.30 -8.73 1.12
N GLN A 37 1.55 -9.33 2.06
CA GLN A 37 2.12 -9.91 3.29
C GLN A 37 3.10 -11.06 3.00
N LEU A 38 4.11 -11.20 3.85
CA LEU A 38 5.14 -12.23 3.77
C LEU A 38 4.69 -13.50 4.50
N TYR A 39 3.54 -14.04 4.12
CA TYR A 39 2.94 -15.19 4.78
C TYR A 39 2.89 -16.40 3.86
N ASN A 40 3.30 -17.57 4.39
CA ASN A 40 3.36 -18.86 3.67
C ASN A 40 4.27 -18.80 2.42
N LEU A 41 5.45 -18.20 2.58
CA LEU A 41 6.45 -18.10 1.53
C LEU A 41 7.08 -19.46 1.23
N THR A 42 7.46 -19.69 -0.02
CA THR A 42 8.28 -20.86 -0.37
C THR A 42 9.74 -20.65 0.06
N GLU A 43 10.51 -21.73 0.18
CA GLU A 43 11.97 -21.63 0.41
C GLU A 43 12.66 -20.80 -0.69
N SER A 44 12.19 -20.90 -1.92
CA SER A 44 12.64 -20.11 -3.06
C SER A 44 12.41 -18.62 -2.84
N ASP A 45 11.18 -18.25 -2.38
CA ASP A 45 10.83 -16.86 -2.08
C ASP A 45 11.71 -16.29 -0.96
N ILE A 46 11.86 -17.04 0.13
CA ILE A 46 12.69 -16.63 1.28
C ILE A 46 14.14 -16.41 0.85
N LYS A 47 14.73 -17.37 0.11
CA LYS A 47 16.10 -17.26 -0.41
C LYS A 47 16.27 -16.04 -1.31
N ARG A 48 15.31 -15.77 -2.18
CA ARG A 48 15.36 -14.62 -3.09
C ARG A 48 15.22 -13.31 -2.33
N LEU A 49 14.27 -13.22 -1.38
CA LEU A 49 14.09 -12.05 -0.53
C LEU A 49 15.35 -11.76 0.30
N SER A 50 15.96 -12.78 0.93
CA SER A 50 17.18 -12.58 1.74
C SER A 50 18.37 -12.02 0.95
N GLY A 51 18.41 -12.23 -0.35
CA GLY A 51 19.41 -11.61 -1.23
C GLY A 51 19.03 -10.20 -1.72
N LEU A 52 17.75 -9.85 -1.65
CA LEU A 52 17.23 -8.62 -2.24
C LEU A 52 17.02 -7.50 -1.22
N ILE A 53 16.56 -7.83 -0.02
CA ILE A 53 16.16 -6.86 1.00
C ILE A 53 17.01 -7.00 2.27
N ASP A 54 17.14 -5.93 3.05
CA ASP A 54 17.69 -5.96 4.40
C ASP A 54 16.71 -5.43 5.46
N THR A 55 15.60 -4.87 5.04
CA THR A 55 14.61 -4.27 5.93
C THR A 55 13.20 -4.60 5.48
N VAL A 56 12.37 -5.03 6.43
CA VAL A 56 10.93 -5.27 6.26
C VAL A 56 10.15 -4.31 7.16
N ILE A 57 9.15 -3.62 6.57
CA ILE A 57 8.22 -2.76 7.30
C ILE A 57 6.80 -3.31 7.15
N ASP A 58 6.23 -3.81 8.25
CA ASP A 58 4.86 -4.32 8.30
C ASP A 58 3.89 -3.21 8.74
N LEU A 59 2.97 -2.82 7.83
CA LEU A 59 1.98 -1.78 8.04
C LEU A 59 0.61 -2.32 8.51
N ARG A 60 0.51 -3.62 8.77
CA ARG A 60 -0.72 -4.29 9.21
C ARG A 60 -1.05 -3.96 10.67
N THR A 61 -2.30 -4.26 11.05
CA THR A 61 -2.70 -4.22 12.46
C THR A 61 -2.11 -5.41 13.23
N GLU A 62 -2.11 -5.30 14.57
CA GLU A 62 -1.65 -6.38 15.44
C GLU A 62 -2.45 -7.68 15.24
N ASP A 63 -3.78 -7.57 15.02
CA ASP A 63 -4.63 -8.74 14.82
C ASP A 63 -4.32 -9.45 13.49
N GLU A 64 -4.12 -8.69 12.40
CA GLU A 64 -3.71 -9.27 11.10
C GLU A 64 -2.36 -10.00 11.21
N ARG A 65 -1.41 -9.39 11.95
CA ARG A 65 -0.10 -9.97 12.19
C ARG A 65 -0.18 -11.27 13.01
N ARG A 66 -1.05 -11.32 14.01
CA ARG A 66 -1.27 -12.54 14.82
C ARG A 66 -1.95 -13.65 14.03
N GLU A 67 -2.93 -13.30 13.20
CA GLU A 67 -3.65 -14.27 12.37
C GLU A 67 -2.73 -14.89 11.29
N LYS A 68 -1.89 -14.06 10.67
CA LYS A 68 -0.98 -14.45 9.59
C LYS A 68 0.40 -13.83 9.84
N PRO A 69 1.19 -14.39 10.76
CA PRO A 69 2.54 -13.88 11.02
C PRO A 69 3.39 -13.98 9.76
N ASP A 70 4.25 -12.99 9.54
CA ASP A 70 5.21 -13.06 8.43
C ASP A 70 6.23 -14.16 8.64
N ASP A 71 6.61 -14.81 7.55
CA ASP A 71 7.75 -15.71 7.54
C ASP A 71 9.05 -14.90 7.72
N VAL A 72 9.97 -15.47 8.47
CA VAL A 72 11.27 -14.85 8.75
C VAL A 72 12.14 -14.88 7.51
N VAL A 73 12.57 -13.72 7.04
CA VAL A 73 13.57 -13.58 5.98
C VAL A 73 14.95 -13.37 6.61
N PRO A 74 15.88 -14.32 6.49
CA PRO A 74 17.19 -14.23 7.15
C PRO A 74 17.97 -12.99 6.71
N GLY A 75 18.61 -12.32 7.68
CA GLY A 75 19.44 -11.16 7.42
C GLY A 75 18.68 -9.86 7.17
N THR A 76 17.40 -9.79 7.60
CA THR A 76 16.59 -8.59 7.53
C THR A 76 16.25 -8.03 8.91
N GLY A 77 16.23 -6.69 9.03
CA GLY A 77 15.59 -5.98 10.14
C GLY A 77 14.06 -5.98 9.94
N TYR A 78 13.29 -6.04 11.03
CA TYR A 78 11.84 -6.03 10.97
C TYR A 78 11.27 -4.88 11.81
N HIS A 79 10.44 -4.05 11.18
CA HIS A 79 9.77 -2.91 11.80
C HIS A 79 8.26 -3.08 11.71
N PHE A 80 7.60 -3.14 12.86
CA PHE A 80 6.15 -3.15 12.94
C PHE A 80 5.61 -1.73 13.10
N ILE A 81 4.88 -1.25 12.10
CA ILE A 81 4.34 0.11 12.02
C ILE A 81 2.87 0.05 11.60
N PRO A 82 1.95 -0.29 12.50
CA PRO A 82 0.53 -0.37 12.17
C PRO A 82 -0.01 1.01 11.78
N VAL A 83 -0.42 1.19 10.52
CA VAL A 83 -0.95 2.46 10.01
C VAL A 83 -2.35 2.75 10.53
N VAL A 84 -3.10 1.73 10.90
CA VAL A 84 -4.41 1.84 11.56
C VAL A 84 -4.36 1.16 12.92
N ALA A 85 -4.93 1.81 13.96
CA ALA A 85 -4.85 1.34 15.33
C ALA A 85 -5.69 0.09 15.59
N SER A 86 -6.83 -0.04 14.91
CA SER A 86 -7.74 -1.17 15.04
C SER A 86 -8.52 -1.43 13.75
N PHE A 87 -9.14 -2.60 13.67
CA PHE A 87 -10.01 -3.01 12.56
C PHE A 87 -11.20 -2.10 12.29
N SER A 88 -11.67 -1.34 13.30
CA SER A 88 -12.80 -0.43 13.15
C SER A 88 -12.47 0.79 12.28
N GLU A 89 -11.18 1.08 12.04
CA GLU A 89 -10.72 2.27 11.33
C GLU A 89 -10.29 2.02 9.87
N GLY A 90 -10.12 0.76 9.47
CA GLY A 90 -9.69 0.39 8.11
C GLY A 90 -10.44 -0.80 7.52
N VAL A 91 -10.22 -1.10 6.25
CA VAL A 91 -10.64 -2.38 5.66
C VAL A 91 -9.66 -3.44 6.12
N SER A 92 -9.89 -3.96 7.28
CA SER A 92 -9.10 -5.02 7.83
C SER A 92 -9.91 -6.32 7.88
N ARG A 93 -9.23 -7.43 7.66
CA ARG A 93 -9.79 -8.78 7.60
C ARG A 93 -9.98 -9.40 8.99
N ALA A 94 -10.53 -8.66 9.99
CA ALA A 94 -11.03 -9.35 11.17
C ALA A 94 -12.09 -10.35 10.73
N VAL A 95 -12.01 -11.54 11.26
CA VAL A 95 -13.02 -12.59 11.03
C VAL A 95 -14.41 -11.97 11.25
N GLY A 96 -15.24 -11.95 10.21
CA GLY A 96 -16.57 -11.35 10.23
C GLY A 96 -16.67 -9.88 9.79
N SER A 97 -15.60 -9.08 9.77
CA SER A 97 -15.69 -7.66 9.37
C SER A 97 -15.73 -7.48 7.85
N VAL A 98 -14.95 -8.29 7.12
CA VAL A 98 -14.95 -8.29 5.65
C VAL A 98 -16.21 -8.93 5.12
N GLU A 99 -16.64 -10.07 5.67
CA GLU A 99 -17.90 -10.70 5.31
C GLU A 99 -19.08 -9.76 5.55
N ASN A 100 -19.15 -9.07 6.67
CA ASN A 100 -20.20 -8.10 6.97
C ASN A 100 -20.16 -6.90 6.03
N MET A 101 -18.98 -6.39 5.68
CA MET A 101 -18.82 -5.33 4.70
C MET A 101 -19.27 -5.79 3.31
N VAL A 102 -18.83 -6.98 2.87
CA VAL A 102 -19.24 -7.55 1.58
C VAL A 102 -20.74 -7.77 1.56
N ALA A 103 -21.32 -8.40 2.59
CA ALA A 103 -22.76 -8.64 2.66
C ALA A 103 -23.59 -7.36 2.54
N ARG A 104 -23.09 -6.25 3.10
CA ARG A 104 -23.76 -4.94 3.02
C ARG A 104 -23.59 -4.24 1.68
N LEU A 105 -22.46 -4.44 0.99
CA LEU A 105 -22.04 -3.63 -0.16
C LEU A 105 -22.02 -4.42 -1.47
N VAL A 106 -22.21 -5.74 -1.45
CA VAL A 106 -22.06 -6.62 -2.62
C VAL A 106 -23.00 -6.26 -3.79
N PHE A 107 -24.17 -5.69 -3.50
CA PHE A 107 -25.11 -5.17 -4.49
C PHE A 107 -25.15 -3.64 -4.58
N ASN A 108 -24.16 -2.96 -4.01
CA ASN A 108 -24.09 -1.50 -3.98
C ASN A 108 -22.70 -1.00 -4.40
N PRO A 109 -22.41 -0.95 -5.71
CA PRO A 109 -21.10 -0.53 -6.23
C PRO A 109 -20.71 0.89 -5.79
N GLU A 110 -21.65 1.84 -5.81
CA GLU A 110 -21.37 3.21 -5.36
C GLU A 110 -21.05 3.26 -3.86
N GLY A 111 -21.81 2.54 -3.04
CA GLY A 111 -21.51 2.39 -1.61
C GLY A 111 -20.15 1.75 -1.35
N ALA A 112 -19.76 0.75 -2.14
CA ALA A 112 -18.46 0.10 -2.09
C ALA A 112 -17.32 1.08 -2.43
N ARG A 113 -17.47 1.85 -3.50
CA ARG A 113 -16.52 2.89 -3.94
C ARG A 113 -16.37 3.98 -2.89
N ASN A 114 -17.48 4.51 -2.37
CA ASN A 114 -17.49 5.56 -1.36
C ASN A 114 -16.89 5.09 -0.03
N HIS A 115 -17.11 3.83 0.35
CA HIS A 115 -16.49 3.24 1.54
C HIS A 115 -14.96 3.26 1.47
N LEU A 116 -14.39 2.82 0.33
CA LEU A 116 -12.94 2.85 0.12
C LEU A 116 -12.40 4.29 0.04
N GLY A 117 -13.05 5.17 -0.72
CA GLY A 117 -12.68 6.58 -0.79
C GLY A 117 -12.62 7.24 0.59
N SER A 118 -13.61 6.94 1.45
CA SER A 118 -13.62 7.42 2.85
C SER A 118 -12.45 6.88 3.67
N MET A 119 -12.01 5.63 3.43
CA MET A 119 -10.85 5.06 4.10
C MET A 119 -9.55 5.80 3.71
N TYR A 120 -9.35 6.13 2.42
CA TYR A 120 -8.18 6.89 1.98
C TYR A 120 -8.15 8.31 2.57
N ARG A 121 -9.30 8.95 2.72
CA ARG A 121 -9.42 10.22 3.45
C ARG A 121 -9.03 10.08 4.92
N LYS A 122 -9.44 8.99 5.60
CA LYS A 122 -9.08 8.72 7.00
C LYS A 122 -7.58 8.61 7.22
N PHE A 123 -6.78 8.09 6.27
CA PHE A 123 -5.33 8.07 6.38
C PHE A 123 -4.72 9.47 6.55
N VAL A 124 -5.38 10.49 6.00
CA VAL A 124 -4.95 11.90 6.12
C VAL A 124 -5.51 12.58 7.37
N PHE A 125 -6.74 12.23 7.78
CA PHE A 125 -7.40 12.87 8.93
C PHE A 125 -7.07 12.21 10.28
N SER A 126 -6.45 11.03 10.30
CA SER A 126 -5.99 10.35 11.51
C SER A 126 -4.55 10.77 11.87
N ASP A 127 -4.37 11.46 13.00
CA ASP A 127 -3.03 11.81 13.51
C ASP A 127 -2.20 10.56 13.78
N TYR A 128 -2.85 9.46 14.20
CA TYR A 128 -2.20 8.18 14.38
C TYR A 128 -1.61 7.67 13.06
N SER A 129 -2.42 7.61 12.00
CA SER A 129 -1.95 7.15 10.67
C SER A 129 -0.81 8.02 10.15
N LEU A 130 -0.92 9.34 10.29
CA LEU A 130 0.13 10.29 9.90
C LEU A 130 1.44 10.04 10.65
N SER A 131 1.36 9.85 11.98
CA SER A 131 2.51 9.52 12.81
C SER A 131 3.19 8.22 12.33
N GLN A 132 2.42 7.19 11.96
CA GLN A 132 2.97 5.93 11.47
C GLN A 132 3.61 6.07 10.08
N TYR A 133 2.99 6.82 9.16
CA TYR A 133 3.64 7.13 7.87
C TYR A 133 4.91 7.98 8.05
N GLY A 134 4.93 8.91 8.99
CA GLY A 134 6.15 9.65 9.35
C GLY A 134 7.26 8.72 9.88
N ARG A 135 6.91 7.72 10.71
CA ARG A 135 7.87 6.69 11.18
C ARG A 135 8.39 5.84 10.02
N PHE A 136 7.51 5.43 9.11
CA PHE A 136 7.89 4.72 7.88
C PHE A 136 8.94 5.50 7.10
N LEU A 137 8.74 6.79 6.87
CA LEU A 137 9.67 7.64 6.12
C LEU A 137 11.01 7.82 6.86
N ARG A 138 11.02 7.87 8.20
CA ARG A 138 12.27 7.92 8.98
C ARG A 138 13.10 6.65 8.83
N ILE A 139 12.48 5.47 8.76
CA ILE A 139 13.20 4.22 8.45
C ILE A 139 13.81 4.29 7.05
N LEU A 140 13.11 4.88 6.07
CA LEU A 140 13.71 5.08 4.74
C LEU A 140 14.93 6.01 4.75
N LEU A 141 15.06 6.90 5.73
CA LEU A 141 16.24 7.75 5.91
C LEU A 141 17.46 7.02 6.50
N ASP A 142 17.25 5.90 7.20
CA ASP A 142 18.35 5.09 7.75
C ASP A 142 19.16 4.46 6.61
N ASP A 143 20.41 4.11 6.88
CA ASP A 143 21.28 3.49 5.89
C ASP A 143 20.88 2.03 5.65
N HIS A 144 20.67 1.68 4.38
CA HIS A 144 20.31 0.35 3.92
C HIS A 144 21.24 -0.09 2.80
N ASP A 145 21.87 -1.24 2.96
CA ASP A 145 22.74 -1.82 1.94
C ASP A 145 21.91 -2.33 0.76
N ARG A 146 20.76 -2.95 1.04
CA ARG A 146 19.83 -3.53 0.07
C ARG A 146 18.50 -2.75 0.04
N ALA A 147 17.46 -3.37 -0.49
CA ALA A 147 16.16 -2.73 -0.55
C ALA A 147 15.42 -2.74 0.80
N VAL A 148 14.63 -1.69 1.03
CA VAL A 148 13.56 -1.69 2.02
C VAL A 148 12.30 -2.23 1.35
N LEU A 149 11.70 -3.28 1.94
CA LEU A 149 10.41 -3.78 1.55
C LEU A 149 9.36 -3.38 2.58
N TRP A 150 8.25 -2.80 2.12
CA TRP A 150 7.10 -2.57 3.00
C TRP A 150 5.86 -3.26 2.45
N HIS A 151 4.99 -3.68 3.36
CA HIS A 151 3.79 -4.40 3.00
C HIS A 151 2.61 -4.10 3.94
N CYS A 152 1.44 -4.52 3.51
CA CYS A 152 0.27 -4.75 4.34
C CYS A 152 -0.31 -6.14 3.99
N SER A 153 -1.60 -6.39 4.18
CA SER A 153 -2.16 -7.73 3.88
C SER A 153 -2.15 -8.06 2.39
N VAL A 154 -2.54 -7.13 1.52
CA VAL A 154 -2.62 -7.35 0.06
C VAL A 154 -1.63 -6.45 -0.72
N GLY A 155 -0.93 -5.56 -0.02
CA GLY A 155 -0.05 -4.57 -0.66
C GLY A 155 -0.79 -3.46 -1.41
N LYS A 156 -2.11 -3.35 -1.22
CA LYS A 156 -2.99 -2.45 -1.98
C LYS A 156 -3.13 -1.08 -1.30
N ASP A 157 -3.83 -0.99 -0.17
CA ASP A 157 -4.25 0.28 0.41
C ASP A 157 -3.14 0.95 1.24
N ARG A 158 -2.79 0.41 2.40
CA ARG A 158 -1.77 0.98 3.31
C ARG A 158 -0.38 1.05 2.68
N ALA A 159 0.05 -0.05 2.06
CA ALA A 159 1.32 -0.10 1.34
C ALA A 159 1.28 0.75 0.06
N GLY A 160 0.10 0.85 -0.57
CA GLY A 160 -0.13 1.74 -1.71
C GLY A 160 -0.02 3.20 -1.34
N THR A 161 -0.66 3.62 -0.23
CA THR A 161 -0.56 4.99 0.26
C THR A 161 0.87 5.35 0.68
N ALA A 162 1.61 4.42 1.32
CA ALA A 162 3.03 4.62 1.62
C ALA A 162 3.86 4.85 0.34
N ALA A 163 3.58 4.08 -0.74
CA ALA A 163 4.23 4.29 -2.04
C ALA A 163 3.89 5.67 -2.62
N VAL A 164 2.61 6.04 -2.65
CA VAL A 164 2.17 7.37 -3.12
C VAL A 164 2.89 8.50 -2.38
N ILE A 165 3.02 8.39 -1.06
CA ILE A 165 3.69 9.40 -0.24
C ILE A 165 5.16 9.53 -0.65
N ILE A 166 5.92 8.42 -0.71
CA ILE A 166 7.35 8.50 -1.08
C ILE A 166 7.54 8.92 -2.54
N GLU A 167 6.70 8.47 -3.47
CA GLU A 167 6.73 8.89 -4.86
C GLU A 167 6.51 10.40 -5.01
N LYS A 168 5.57 10.99 -4.26
CA LYS A 168 5.36 12.45 -4.22
C LYS A 168 6.56 13.18 -3.67
N ILE A 169 7.14 12.72 -2.55
CA ILE A 169 8.38 13.29 -1.96
C ILE A 169 9.52 13.27 -2.98
N LEU A 170 9.65 12.19 -3.74
CA LEU A 170 10.65 12.04 -4.81
C LEU A 170 10.30 12.84 -6.08
N GLY A 171 9.20 13.58 -6.10
CA GLY A 171 8.82 14.43 -7.23
C GLY A 171 8.30 13.67 -8.44
N ILE A 172 7.79 12.45 -8.28
CA ILE A 172 7.15 11.71 -9.36
C ILE A 172 5.85 12.43 -9.76
N PRO A 173 5.58 12.65 -11.06
CA PRO A 173 4.36 13.29 -11.53
C PRO A 173 3.09 12.53 -11.11
N ASP A 174 2.03 13.26 -10.75
CA ASP A 174 0.78 12.68 -10.24
C ASP A 174 0.19 11.61 -11.16
N GLN A 175 0.23 11.82 -12.48
CA GLN A 175 -0.28 10.81 -13.42
C GLN A 175 0.53 9.50 -13.36
N ALA A 176 1.85 9.57 -13.21
CA ALA A 176 2.70 8.37 -13.09
C ALA A 176 2.45 7.63 -11.77
N ILE A 177 2.17 8.36 -10.69
CA ILE A 177 1.77 7.81 -9.39
C ILE A 177 0.42 7.08 -9.50
N ILE A 178 -0.57 7.73 -10.14
CA ILE A 178 -1.90 7.15 -10.35
C ILE A 178 -1.80 5.89 -11.22
N ASP A 179 -0.99 5.93 -12.28
CA ASP A 179 -0.80 4.79 -13.17
C ASP A 179 -0.14 3.61 -12.43
N ASP A 180 0.85 3.86 -11.56
CA ASP A 180 1.43 2.81 -10.70
C ASP A 180 0.42 2.26 -9.70
N PHE A 181 -0.35 3.12 -9.06
CA PHE A 181 -1.38 2.72 -8.12
C PHE A 181 -2.40 1.78 -8.77
N LEU A 182 -2.87 2.09 -9.99
CA LEU A 182 -3.86 1.31 -10.73
C LEU A 182 -3.34 -0.02 -11.26
N LYS A 183 -2.02 -0.18 -11.46
CA LYS A 183 -1.39 -1.48 -11.82
C LYS A 183 -1.64 -2.58 -10.78
N THR A 184 -1.99 -2.23 -9.57
CA THR A 184 -2.42 -3.19 -8.56
C THR A 184 -3.55 -4.09 -9.08
N ASN A 185 -4.44 -3.58 -9.94
CA ASN A 185 -5.53 -4.36 -10.53
C ASN A 185 -5.01 -5.47 -11.45
N ASP A 186 -3.92 -5.22 -12.18
CA ASP A 186 -3.30 -6.22 -13.05
C ASP A 186 -2.61 -7.30 -12.21
N TYR A 187 -1.91 -6.90 -11.14
CA TYR A 187 -1.15 -7.80 -10.28
C TYR A 187 -2.02 -8.65 -9.36
N LEU A 188 -3.23 -8.18 -9.03
CA LEU A 188 -4.22 -8.90 -8.23
C LEU A 188 -5.38 -9.46 -9.05
N LYS A 189 -5.26 -9.53 -10.39
CA LYS A 189 -6.34 -9.94 -11.29
C LYS A 189 -6.93 -11.32 -10.93
N GLU A 190 -6.07 -12.28 -10.63
CA GLU A 190 -6.51 -13.65 -10.28
C GLU A 190 -7.15 -13.71 -8.90
N ASP A 191 -6.60 -12.97 -7.92
CA ASP A 191 -7.17 -12.87 -6.58
C ASP A 191 -8.55 -12.22 -6.64
N LEU A 192 -8.69 -11.15 -7.40
CA LEU A 192 -9.96 -10.47 -7.61
C LEU A 192 -10.99 -11.39 -8.28
N ALA A 193 -10.57 -12.15 -9.29
CA ALA A 193 -11.47 -13.11 -9.96
C ALA A 193 -11.99 -14.19 -8.98
N ARG A 194 -11.10 -14.71 -8.11
CA ARG A 194 -11.51 -15.66 -7.04
C ARG A 194 -12.50 -15.03 -6.06
N MET A 195 -12.27 -13.78 -5.65
CA MET A 195 -13.17 -13.07 -4.73
C MET A 195 -14.53 -12.80 -5.35
N ILE A 196 -14.60 -12.45 -6.64
CA ILE A 196 -15.84 -12.27 -7.38
C ILE A 196 -16.61 -13.59 -7.45
N ALA A 197 -15.95 -14.69 -7.83
CA ALA A 197 -16.56 -16.02 -7.90
C ALA A 197 -17.10 -16.47 -6.54
N TYR A 198 -16.34 -16.21 -5.47
CA TYR A 198 -16.77 -16.50 -4.10
C TYR A 198 -18.02 -15.70 -3.72
N ALA A 199 -18.07 -14.40 -4.01
CA ALA A 199 -19.20 -13.54 -3.70
C ALA A 199 -20.47 -13.99 -4.45
N LYS A 200 -20.36 -14.32 -5.75
CA LYS A 200 -21.45 -14.88 -6.56
C LYS A 200 -21.98 -16.19 -5.96
N SER A 201 -21.09 -17.11 -5.61
CA SER A 201 -21.47 -18.37 -4.97
C SER A 201 -22.17 -18.18 -3.62
N LYS A 202 -21.76 -17.20 -2.80
CA LYS A 202 -22.37 -16.91 -1.50
C LYS A 202 -23.73 -16.23 -1.60
N THR A 203 -23.96 -15.48 -2.65
CA THR A 203 -25.22 -14.77 -2.89
C THR A 203 -26.20 -15.56 -3.77
N ASP A 204 -25.76 -16.70 -4.31
CA ASP A 204 -26.50 -17.49 -5.32
C ASP A 204 -27.03 -16.61 -6.46
N SER A 205 -26.17 -15.70 -6.95
CA SER A 205 -26.55 -14.68 -7.94
C SER A 205 -25.40 -14.35 -8.88
N ASP A 206 -25.74 -14.13 -10.15
CA ASP A 206 -24.84 -13.62 -11.19
C ASP A 206 -25.09 -12.15 -11.53
N ASP A 207 -25.75 -11.40 -10.64
CA ASP A 207 -26.02 -9.98 -10.84
C ASP A 207 -24.69 -9.22 -11.13
N PRO A 208 -24.63 -8.44 -12.22
CA PRO A 208 -23.44 -7.64 -12.57
C PRO A 208 -22.99 -6.66 -11.47
N LEU A 209 -23.90 -6.22 -10.61
CA LEU A 209 -23.58 -5.35 -9.47
C LEU A 209 -22.58 -6.02 -8.50
N ILE A 210 -22.63 -7.35 -8.38
CA ILE A 210 -21.68 -8.11 -7.54
C ILE A 210 -20.25 -7.89 -8.05
N GLU A 211 -20.03 -8.12 -9.34
CA GLU A 211 -18.71 -7.95 -9.93
C GLU A 211 -18.20 -6.52 -9.76
N GLN A 212 -19.04 -5.53 -10.04
CA GLN A 212 -18.67 -4.13 -9.92
C GLN A 212 -18.35 -3.74 -8.48
N SER A 213 -19.15 -4.17 -7.50
CA SER A 213 -18.91 -3.93 -6.08
C SER A 213 -17.61 -4.58 -5.60
N MET A 214 -17.36 -5.83 -6.02
CA MET A 214 -16.14 -6.56 -5.65
C MET A 214 -14.88 -5.92 -6.26
N ARG A 215 -14.98 -5.39 -7.50
CA ARG A 215 -13.90 -4.60 -8.10
C ARG A 215 -13.58 -3.35 -7.30
N TYR A 216 -14.58 -2.64 -6.78
CA TYR A 216 -14.33 -1.51 -5.88
C TYR A 216 -13.76 -1.95 -4.53
N LEU A 217 -14.28 -2.99 -3.89
CA LEU A 217 -13.82 -3.40 -2.55
C LEU A 217 -12.41 -4.00 -2.56
N PHE A 218 -12.07 -4.80 -3.58
CA PHE A 218 -10.83 -5.59 -3.60
C PHE A 218 -9.83 -5.16 -4.67
N GLY A 219 -10.23 -4.35 -5.65
CA GLY A 219 -9.36 -3.68 -6.59
C GLY A 219 -8.99 -2.26 -6.14
N THR A 220 -8.35 -1.51 -7.05
CA THR A 220 -8.05 -0.08 -6.91
C THR A 220 -8.85 0.73 -7.92
N ASP A 221 -9.25 1.94 -7.52
CA ASP A 221 -9.93 2.92 -8.38
C ASP A 221 -9.24 4.27 -8.25
N ARG A 222 -9.19 5.02 -9.36
CA ARG A 222 -8.59 6.37 -9.40
C ARG A 222 -9.16 7.28 -8.30
N SER A 223 -10.45 7.17 -8.03
CA SER A 223 -11.12 7.99 -7.02
C SER A 223 -10.56 7.82 -5.60
N TYR A 224 -9.90 6.70 -5.27
CA TYR A 224 -9.32 6.48 -3.95
C TYR A 224 -8.09 7.36 -3.74
N ILE A 225 -7.20 7.39 -4.72
CA ILE A 225 -6.01 8.23 -4.63
C ILE A 225 -6.35 9.73 -4.81
N GLU A 226 -7.35 10.04 -5.61
CA GLU A 226 -7.90 11.39 -5.70
C GLU A 226 -8.53 11.84 -4.37
N ALA A 227 -9.22 10.94 -3.65
CA ALA A 227 -9.74 11.22 -2.31
C ALA A 227 -8.62 11.46 -1.29
N PHE A 228 -7.49 10.74 -1.39
CA PHE A 228 -6.30 10.99 -0.59
C PHE A 228 -5.72 12.38 -0.87
N PHE A 229 -5.48 12.73 -2.13
CA PHE A 229 -4.93 14.05 -2.50
C PHE A 229 -5.88 15.19 -2.13
N SER A 230 -7.20 15.00 -2.34
CA SER A 230 -8.21 15.97 -1.90
C SER A 230 -8.19 16.19 -0.40
N ALA A 231 -8.04 15.12 0.40
CA ALA A 231 -7.93 15.21 1.85
C ALA A 231 -6.64 15.93 2.30
N VAL A 232 -5.52 15.67 1.63
CA VAL A 232 -4.26 16.41 1.86
C VAL A 232 -4.45 17.90 1.61
N ASN A 233 -5.06 18.26 0.48
CA ASN A 233 -5.33 19.66 0.16
C ASN A 233 -6.30 20.32 1.16
N GLU A 234 -7.36 19.61 1.55
CA GLU A 234 -8.35 20.10 2.52
C GLU A 234 -7.73 20.36 3.91
N ARG A 235 -6.89 19.43 4.39
CA ARG A 235 -6.34 19.53 5.75
C ARG A 235 -5.09 20.39 5.84
N PHE A 236 -4.22 20.35 4.82
CA PHE A 236 -2.88 20.94 4.84
C PHE A 236 -2.65 22.04 3.77
N GLY A 237 -3.55 22.19 2.82
CA GLY A 237 -3.44 23.15 1.72
C GLY A 237 -2.48 22.72 0.61
N THR A 238 -1.29 22.22 0.96
CA THR A 238 -0.27 21.77 0.00
C THR A 238 0.35 20.46 0.44
N PHE A 239 0.98 19.73 -0.48
CA PHE A 239 1.72 18.52 -0.16
C PHE A 239 2.97 18.83 0.69
N ASP A 240 3.66 19.95 0.43
CA ASP A 240 4.81 20.40 1.23
C ASP A 240 4.41 20.65 2.71
N THR A 241 3.24 21.25 2.95
CA THR A 241 2.72 21.42 4.31
C THR A 241 2.36 20.06 4.94
N PHE A 242 1.82 19.14 4.15
CA PHE A 242 1.55 17.76 4.60
C PHE A 242 2.83 17.02 5.00
N GLU A 243 3.93 17.14 4.22
CA GLU A 243 5.23 16.57 4.56
C GLU A 243 5.73 17.07 5.92
N ARG A 244 5.66 18.37 6.16
CA ARG A 244 6.16 19.00 7.39
C ARG A 244 5.21 18.80 8.57
N ALA A 245 3.98 19.26 8.46
CA ALA A 245 3.04 19.30 9.57
C ALA A 245 2.30 17.97 9.80
N GLY A 246 2.05 17.21 8.72
CA GLY A 246 1.36 15.90 8.77
C GLY A 246 2.31 14.76 9.08
N LEU A 247 3.43 14.67 8.35
CA LEU A 247 4.37 13.54 8.46
C LEU A 247 5.57 13.84 9.37
N GLY A 248 5.76 15.11 9.76
CA GLY A 248 6.83 15.55 10.66
C GLY A 248 8.22 15.45 10.03
N LEU A 249 8.34 15.68 8.72
CA LEU A 249 9.61 15.76 8.01
C LEU A 249 10.11 17.20 7.97
N SER A 250 11.42 17.39 8.14
CA SER A 250 12.08 18.64 7.82
C SER A 250 12.40 18.73 6.31
N ASP A 251 12.69 19.93 5.81
CA ASP A 251 13.16 20.12 4.44
C ASP A 251 14.46 19.34 4.18
N SER A 252 15.32 19.24 5.17
CA SER A 252 16.54 18.41 5.12
C SER A 252 16.24 16.92 4.99
N ASP A 253 15.17 16.42 5.63
CA ASP A 253 14.77 15.00 5.50
C ASP A 253 14.25 14.71 4.09
N VAL A 254 13.45 15.62 3.54
CA VAL A 254 12.95 15.53 2.16
C VAL A 254 14.11 15.49 1.16
N GLU A 255 15.10 16.40 1.31
CA GLU A 255 16.25 16.43 0.42
C GLU A 255 17.11 15.16 0.55
N ARG A 256 17.37 14.68 1.76
CA ARG A 256 18.08 13.42 2.01
C ARG A 256 17.37 12.22 1.37
N LEU A 257 16.04 12.15 1.39
CA LEU A 257 15.28 11.10 0.68
C LEU A 257 15.49 11.21 -0.83
N ARG A 258 15.46 12.42 -1.39
CA ARG A 258 15.72 12.66 -2.82
C ARG A 258 17.14 12.29 -3.23
N GLU A 259 18.13 12.70 -2.46
CA GLU A 259 19.55 12.35 -2.70
C GLU A 259 19.78 10.83 -2.64
N LYS A 260 19.13 10.16 -1.69
CA LYS A 260 19.30 8.73 -1.46
C LYS A 260 18.64 7.87 -2.54
N TYR A 261 17.45 8.25 -3.01
CA TYR A 261 16.62 7.40 -3.86
C TYR A 261 16.51 7.87 -5.31
N LEU A 262 17.05 9.02 -5.69
CA LEU A 262 17.09 9.52 -7.08
C LEU A 262 18.51 9.58 -7.64
N ARG A 263 18.65 9.28 -8.92
CA ARG A 263 19.90 9.39 -9.66
C ARG A 263 19.66 10.00 -11.06
#